data_287e8f8fc50a034c5c56205cd2ac219c
#
_entry.id   287e8f8fc50a034c5c56205cd2ac219c
#
_cell.length_a   1.000
_cell.length_b   1.000
_cell.length_c   1.000
_cell.angle_alpha   90.00
_cell.angle_beta   90.00
_cell.angle_gamma   90.00
#
_symmetry.space_group_name_H-M   'P 1'
#
loop_
_entity.id
_entity.type
_entity.pdbx_description
1 polymer ?
#
loop_
_entity_poly.entity_id
_entity_poly.type
_entity_poly.pdbx_seq_one_letter_code
_entity_poly.pdbx_strand_id
1 'polypeptide(L)'
;MRTGEVFALTWDDIDLENKIIKINKTVYSKIKDDKGRWFLGTTKTNYSYREVFICDTLYKVLSNYKEKQKLLKKKYGRKYKKYELESIKNEYGKINEYKVIESKHKNLNSVEMVFTKNNGSYVGTDIIKYPFKIIHNELGIKNCRFYDLRGSYATQILRKGAEIRDVADILGHSRIETTENYYIASSEKTRKEANNILEKVVQSDIIRKITKDYINKE
;
A
#
# COMPACT_ATOMS: atom_id res chain seq x y z
N MET A 1 1.73 0.37 -0.98
CA MET A 1 1.33 1.80 -0.89
C MET A 1 1.94 2.43 0.36
N ARG A 2 2.17 3.76 0.36
CA ARG A 2 2.51 4.53 1.57
C ARG A 2 1.26 4.79 2.40
N THR A 3 1.40 5.02 3.70
CA THR A 3 0.26 5.27 4.61
C THR A 3 -0.67 6.37 4.09
N GLY A 4 -0.10 7.52 3.70
CA GLY A 4 -0.88 8.64 3.17
C GLY A 4 -1.59 8.32 1.85
N GLU A 5 -1.01 7.48 0.99
CA GLU A 5 -1.64 7.03 -0.27
C GLU A 5 -2.85 6.15 0.01
N VAL A 6 -2.76 5.23 0.99
CA VAL A 6 -3.87 4.34 1.36
C VAL A 6 -5.08 5.15 1.82
N PHE A 7 -4.87 6.08 2.75
CA PHE A 7 -5.98 6.86 3.31
C PHE A 7 -6.46 7.99 2.40
N ALA A 8 -5.76 8.29 1.31
CA ALA A 8 -6.22 9.25 0.30
C ALA A 8 -7.15 8.64 -0.76
N LEU A 9 -7.34 7.31 -0.76
CA LEU A 9 -8.15 6.62 -1.77
C LEU A 9 -9.61 7.05 -1.73
N THR A 10 -10.12 7.31 -2.92
CA THR A 10 -11.54 7.46 -3.22
C THR A 10 -12.00 6.26 -4.05
N TRP A 11 -13.31 6.00 -4.12
CA TRP A 11 -13.81 4.92 -4.97
C TRP A 11 -13.59 5.16 -6.46
N ASP A 12 -13.37 6.42 -6.88
CA ASP A 12 -13.01 6.78 -8.26
C ASP A 12 -11.57 6.36 -8.62
N ASP A 13 -10.72 6.13 -7.61
CA ASP A 13 -9.37 5.61 -7.81
C ASP A 13 -9.33 4.07 -7.93
N ILE A 14 -10.45 3.39 -7.68
CA ILE A 14 -10.54 1.93 -7.64
C ILE A 14 -11.44 1.42 -8.76
N ASP A 15 -10.81 0.90 -9.79
CA ASP A 15 -11.46 0.17 -10.87
C ASP A 15 -11.56 -1.31 -10.48
N LEU A 16 -12.74 -1.71 -10.00
CA LEU A 16 -12.99 -3.10 -9.61
C LEU A 16 -13.17 -4.03 -10.83
N GLU A 17 -13.59 -3.51 -11.96
CA GLU A 17 -13.79 -4.28 -13.18
C GLU A 17 -12.45 -4.72 -13.77
N ASN A 18 -11.52 -3.76 -13.93
CA ASN A 18 -10.17 -4.02 -14.43
C ASN A 18 -9.18 -4.42 -13.32
N LYS A 19 -9.63 -4.47 -12.05
CA LYS A 19 -8.81 -4.80 -10.87
C LYS A 19 -7.58 -3.90 -10.73
N ILE A 20 -7.76 -2.57 -10.84
CA ILE A 20 -6.69 -1.57 -10.77
C ILE A 20 -6.99 -0.55 -9.67
N ILE A 21 -5.95 -0.14 -8.95
CA ILE A 21 -5.97 1.02 -8.06
C ILE A 21 -5.02 2.08 -8.62
N LYS A 22 -5.54 3.29 -8.85
CA LYS A 22 -4.77 4.46 -9.27
C LYS A 22 -4.26 5.20 -8.04
N ILE A 23 -2.95 5.32 -7.92
CA ILE A 23 -2.31 6.03 -6.81
C ILE A 23 -1.84 7.38 -7.31
N ASN A 24 -2.59 8.43 -6.97
CA ASN A 24 -2.39 9.78 -7.49
C ASN A 24 -2.42 10.85 -6.39
N LYS A 25 -2.76 10.47 -5.14
CA LYS A 25 -2.94 11.38 -4.01
C LYS A 25 -2.28 10.84 -2.75
N THR A 26 -1.96 11.74 -1.83
CA THR A 26 -1.55 11.41 -0.47
C THR A 26 -2.28 12.31 0.51
N VAL A 27 -2.71 11.75 1.66
CA VAL A 27 -3.34 12.53 2.71
C VAL A 27 -2.34 12.94 3.78
N TYR A 28 -2.51 14.14 4.28
CA TYR A 28 -1.79 14.67 5.44
C TYR A 28 -2.68 15.61 6.24
N SER A 29 -2.25 15.91 7.46
CA SER A 29 -2.95 16.81 8.36
C SER A 29 -2.09 18.04 8.60
N LYS A 30 -2.67 19.24 8.50
CA LYS A 30 -2.06 20.51 8.92
C LYS A 30 -2.51 20.82 10.35
N ILE A 31 -1.66 20.53 11.33
CA ILE A 31 -2.03 20.58 12.76
C ILE A 31 -2.09 22.01 13.32
N LYS A 32 -1.39 22.99 12.70
CA LYS A 32 -1.17 24.30 13.34
C LYS A 32 -2.40 25.21 13.38
N ASP A 33 -3.29 25.16 12.36
CA ASP A 33 -4.34 26.17 12.23
C ASP A 33 -5.77 25.63 12.16
N ASP A 34 -5.95 24.32 11.93
CA ASP A 34 -7.27 23.72 11.69
C ASP A 34 -7.35 22.34 12.35
N LYS A 35 -7.79 22.28 13.60
CA LYS A 35 -7.98 21.04 14.38
C LYS A 35 -8.63 19.93 13.53
N GLY A 36 -7.83 18.95 13.13
CA GLY A 36 -8.31 17.73 12.50
C GLY A 36 -8.75 17.85 11.04
N ARG A 37 -8.35 18.87 10.28
CA ARG A 37 -8.63 19.01 8.86
C ARG A 37 -7.61 18.21 8.03
N TRP A 38 -8.14 17.48 7.05
CA TRP A 38 -7.37 16.63 6.15
C TRP A 38 -7.18 17.31 4.80
N PHE A 39 -5.98 17.16 4.26
CA PHE A 39 -5.60 17.69 2.96
C PHE A 39 -5.12 16.55 2.09
N LEU A 40 -5.53 16.54 0.82
CA LEU A 40 -5.02 15.64 -0.20
C LEU A 40 -4.03 16.41 -1.06
N GLY A 41 -2.76 16.02 -0.99
CA GLY A 41 -1.72 16.54 -1.88
C GLY A 41 -1.64 15.71 -3.15
N THR A 42 -1.31 16.35 -4.26
CA THR A 42 -0.87 15.64 -5.45
C THR A 42 0.47 14.96 -5.17
N THR A 43 0.73 13.86 -5.82
CA THR A 43 2.01 13.16 -5.68
C THR A 43 3.15 14.07 -6.14
N LYS A 44 4.21 14.19 -5.30
CA LYS A 44 5.31 15.13 -5.51
C LYS A 44 6.14 14.90 -6.78
N THR A 45 6.08 13.71 -7.36
CA THR A 45 6.86 13.32 -8.53
C THR A 45 6.03 12.49 -9.49
N ASN A 46 6.37 12.50 -10.78
CA ASN A 46 5.76 11.64 -11.80
C ASN A 46 5.85 10.14 -11.45
N TYR A 47 6.91 9.71 -10.76
CA TYR A 47 7.08 8.33 -10.27
C TYR A 47 6.12 7.92 -9.16
N SER A 48 5.48 8.89 -8.51
CA SER A 48 4.50 8.61 -7.45
C SER A 48 3.11 8.32 -8.02
N TYR A 49 2.82 8.78 -9.24
CA TYR A 49 1.63 8.35 -9.98
C TYR A 49 1.88 6.96 -10.53
N ARG A 50 1.06 6.01 -10.12
CA ARG A 50 1.17 4.63 -10.59
C ARG A 50 -0.15 3.88 -10.43
N GLU A 51 -0.27 2.83 -11.19
CA GLU A 51 -1.34 1.86 -11.07
C GLU A 51 -0.81 0.59 -10.38
N VAL A 52 -1.62 0.00 -9.53
CA VAL A 52 -1.31 -1.29 -8.91
C VAL A 52 -2.48 -2.24 -9.11
N PHE A 53 -2.17 -3.50 -9.39
CA PHE A 53 -3.18 -4.52 -9.60
C PHE A 53 -3.76 -5.04 -8.30
N ILE A 54 -5.06 -5.36 -8.34
CA ILE A 54 -5.83 -5.91 -7.22
C ILE A 54 -5.85 -7.44 -7.35
N CYS A 55 -5.26 -8.15 -6.39
CA CYS A 55 -5.39 -9.61 -6.34
C CYS A 55 -6.82 -10.03 -5.94
N ASP A 56 -7.20 -11.28 -6.26
CA ASP A 56 -8.57 -11.77 -6.05
C ASP A 56 -9.05 -11.66 -4.59
N THR A 57 -8.16 -11.88 -3.63
CA THR A 57 -8.48 -11.72 -2.21
C THR A 57 -8.81 -10.27 -1.88
N LEU A 58 -8.00 -9.31 -2.34
CA LEU A 58 -8.25 -7.89 -2.12
C LEU A 58 -9.50 -7.42 -2.86
N TYR A 59 -9.74 -7.93 -4.07
CA TYR A 59 -10.96 -7.66 -4.83
C TYR A 59 -12.22 -8.03 -4.03
N LYS A 60 -12.27 -9.24 -3.46
CA LYS A 60 -13.40 -9.69 -2.63
C LYS A 60 -13.60 -8.79 -1.41
N VAL A 61 -12.52 -8.40 -0.74
CA VAL A 61 -12.57 -7.50 0.43
C VAL A 61 -13.10 -6.12 0.03
N LEU A 62 -12.59 -5.52 -1.04
CA LEU A 62 -13.02 -4.20 -1.51
C LEU A 62 -14.48 -4.21 -1.99
N SER A 63 -14.90 -5.23 -2.73
CA SER A 63 -16.27 -5.38 -3.21
C SER A 63 -17.26 -5.48 -2.04
N ASN A 64 -16.98 -6.36 -1.07
CA ASN A 64 -17.81 -6.50 0.13
C ASN A 64 -17.86 -5.20 0.95
N TYR A 65 -16.74 -4.50 1.04
CA TYR A 65 -16.67 -3.24 1.77
C TYR A 65 -17.46 -2.13 1.08
N LYS A 66 -17.43 -2.06 -0.26
CA LYS A 66 -18.23 -1.12 -1.05
C LYS A 66 -19.73 -1.35 -0.83
N GLU A 67 -20.17 -2.61 -0.87
CA GLU A 67 -21.56 -2.96 -0.58
C GLU A 67 -21.95 -2.61 0.86
N LYS A 68 -21.10 -2.92 1.83
CA LYS A 68 -21.32 -2.51 3.23
C LYS A 68 -21.50 -0.99 3.35
N GLN A 69 -20.68 -0.19 2.68
CA GLN A 69 -20.82 1.27 2.68
C GLN A 69 -22.14 1.72 2.06
N LYS A 70 -22.60 1.07 0.97
CA LYS A 70 -23.94 1.36 0.37
C LYS A 70 -25.07 1.11 1.37
N LEU A 71 -25.02 0.00 2.11
CA LEU A 71 -26.01 -0.30 3.15
C LEU A 71 -25.98 0.72 4.28
N LEU A 72 -24.78 1.13 4.72
CA LEU A 72 -24.61 2.16 5.73
C LEU A 72 -25.16 3.52 5.27
N LYS A 73 -24.92 3.90 4.01
CA LYS A 73 -25.51 5.12 3.41
C LYS A 73 -27.04 5.09 3.48
N LYS A 74 -27.66 3.95 3.14
CA LYS A 74 -29.12 3.77 3.27
C LYS A 74 -29.57 3.87 4.72
N LYS A 75 -28.87 3.20 5.65
CA LYS A 75 -29.22 3.16 7.08
C LYS A 75 -29.16 4.55 7.72
N TYR A 76 -28.10 5.31 7.48
CA TYR A 76 -27.91 6.63 8.07
C TYR A 76 -28.65 7.74 7.31
N GLY A 77 -29.01 7.52 6.06
CA GLY A 77 -29.77 8.47 5.23
C GLY A 77 -29.11 9.85 5.22
N ARG A 78 -29.88 10.88 5.63
CA ARG A 78 -29.39 12.27 5.67
C ARG A 78 -28.28 12.52 6.69
N LYS A 79 -28.12 11.65 7.68
CA LYS A 79 -27.05 11.74 8.71
C LYS A 79 -25.73 11.15 8.25
N TYR A 80 -25.71 10.49 7.07
CA TYR A 80 -24.45 9.98 6.51
C TYR A 80 -23.60 11.14 5.99
N LYS A 81 -22.38 11.25 6.52
CA LYS A 81 -21.44 12.32 6.15
C LYS A 81 -20.89 12.11 4.74
N LYS A 82 -20.89 13.17 3.95
CA LYS A 82 -20.34 13.23 2.61
C LYS A 82 -19.26 14.29 2.55
N TYR A 83 -18.36 14.17 1.59
CA TYR A 83 -17.21 15.06 1.47
C TYR A 83 -17.08 15.64 0.08
N GLU A 84 -16.51 16.81 0.02
CA GLU A 84 -16.11 17.52 -1.19
C GLU A 84 -14.64 17.86 -1.10
N LEU A 85 -14.00 18.05 -2.26
CA LEU A 85 -12.61 18.47 -2.36
C LEU A 85 -12.56 19.93 -2.79
N GLU A 86 -12.21 20.80 -1.86
CA GLU A 86 -11.96 22.22 -2.13
C GLU A 86 -10.52 22.38 -2.63
N SER A 87 -10.36 22.84 -3.88
CA SER A 87 -9.03 23.06 -4.48
C SER A 87 -8.32 24.26 -3.86
N ILE A 88 -7.05 24.07 -3.52
CA ILE A 88 -6.16 25.13 -3.03
C ILE A 88 -5.13 25.41 -4.12
N LYS A 89 -5.09 26.67 -4.57
CA LYS A 89 -4.14 27.14 -5.55
C LYS A 89 -2.89 27.69 -4.88
N ASN A 90 -1.74 27.44 -5.47
CA ASN A 90 -0.48 28.07 -5.04
C ASN A 90 -0.38 29.53 -5.56
N GLU A 91 0.72 30.22 -5.24
CA GLU A 91 1.02 31.59 -5.67
C GLU A 91 0.98 31.80 -7.20
N TYR A 92 1.18 30.72 -7.98
CA TYR A 92 1.14 30.71 -9.44
C TYR A 92 -0.24 30.29 -10.01
N GLY A 93 -1.28 30.22 -9.17
CA GLY A 93 -2.62 29.83 -9.59
C GLY A 93 -2.81 28.34 -9.89
N LYS A 94 -1.78 27.49 -9.71
CA LYS A 94 -1.83 26.04 -9.98
C LYS A 94 -2.38 25.32 -8.73
N ILE A 95 -3.34 24.42 -8.96
CA ILE A 95 -3.86 23.54 -7.91
C ILE A 95 -2.77 22.54 -7.51
N ASN A 96 -2.37 22.55 -6.25
CA ASN A 96 -1.35 21.64 -5.70
C ASN A 96 -1.87 20.75 -4.57
N GLU A 97 -3.01 21.12 -3.98
CA GLU A 97 -3.64 20.35 -2.92
C GLU A 97 -5.15 20.57 -2.89
N TYR A 98 -5.85 19.66 -2.21
CA TYR A 98 -7.29 19.73 -1.97
C TYR A 98 -7.55 19.60 -0.47
N LYS A 99 -8.44 20.42 0.04
CA LYS A 99 -8.95 20.31 1.41
C LYS A 99 -10.18 19.42 1.42
N VAL A 100 -10.21 18.44 2.31
CA VAL A 100 -11.36 17.56 2.49
C VAL A 100 -12.35 18.28 3.41
N ILE A 101 -13.49 18.69 2.88
CA ILE A 101 -14.55 19.40 3.62
C ILE A 101 -15.80 18.54 3.69
N GLU A 102 -16.53 18.61 4.81
CA GLU A 102 -17.84 17.94 4.93
C GLU A 102 -18.86 18.69 4.07
N SER A 103 -19.46 18.00 3.10
CA SER A 103 -20.48 18.58 2.23
C SER A 103 -21.78 18.79 3.01
N LYS A 104 -22.28 20.03 2.99
CA LYS A 104 -23.58 20.38 3.61
C LYS A 104 -24.77 20.17 2.68
N HIS A 105 -24.53 20.01 1.39
CA HIS A 105 -25.55 19.91 0.35
C HIS A 105 -25.39 18.64 -0.49
N LYS A 106 -26.46 18.26 -1.20
CA LYS A 106 -26.44 17.22 -2.24
C LYS A 106 -25.72 17.76 -3.51
N ASN A 107 -24.44 18.07 -3.42
CA ASN A 107 -23.73 18.60 -4.58
C ASN A 107 -23.27 17.46 -5.49
N LEU A 108 -23.30 17.72 -6.81
CA LEU A 108 -22.82 16.82 -7.87
C LEU A 108 -21.32 16.45 -7.73
N ASN A 109 -20.57 17.21 -6.94
CA ASN A 109 -19.12 17.06 -6.77
C ASN A 109 -18.72 16.31 -5.48
N SER A 110 -19.61 15.51 -4.87
CA SER A 110 -19.27 14.75 -3.66
C SER A 110 -18.32 13.61 -3.98
N VAL A 111 -17.21 13.54 -3.23
CA VAL A 111 -16.21 12.49 -3.34
C VAL A 111 -16.51 11.36 -2.36
N GLU A 112 -16.47 10.14 -2.86
CA GLU A 112 -16.68 8.95 -2.04
C GLU A 112 -15.35 8.40 -1.50
N MET A 113 -15.02 8.78 -0.26
CA MET A 113 -13.82 8.26 0.41
C MET A 113 -13.95 6.76 0.69
N VAL A 114 -12.88 6.00 0.46
CA VAL A 114 -12.86 4.56 0.76
C VAL A 114 -12.90 4.33 2.26
N PHE A 115 -12.06 5.00 3.03
CA PHE A 115 -11.95 4.78 4.47
C PHE A 115 -12.83 5.74 5.27
N THR A 116 -13.96 5.22 5.76
CA THR A 116 -14.92 5.99 6.57
C THR A 116 -15.36 5.20 7.80
N LYS A 117 -15.84 5.91 8.82
CA LYS A 117 -16.62 5.31 9.91
C LYS A 117 -18.00 4.88 9.39
N ASN A 118 -18.76 4.13 10.20
CA ASN A 118 -20.09 3.66 9.83
C ASN A 118 -21.06 4.79 9.46
N ASN A 119 -20.94 5.96 10.07
CA ASN A 119 -21.72 7.14 9.79
C ASN A 119 -21.20 7.98 8.60
N GLY A 120 -20.22 7.47 7.85
CA GLY A 120 -19.60 8.17 6.73
C GLY A 120 -18.47 9.13 7.12
N SER A 121 -18.18 9.37 8.41
CA SER A 121 -17.09 10.27 8.81
C SER A 121 -15.76 9.76 8.26
N TYR A 122 -15.05 10.63 7.53
CA TYR A 122 -13.75 10.31 6.99
C TYR A 122 -12.73 9.97 8.10
N VAL A 123 -11.91 8.98 7.84
CA VAL A 123 -10.82 8.58 8.73
C VAL A 123 -9.49 8.77 8.00
N GLY A 124 -8.62 9.57 8.60
CA GLY A 124 -7.25 9.73 8.11
C GLY A 124 -6.30 8.74 8.79
N THR A 125 -5.03 9.04 8.71
CA THR A 125 -3.94 8.16 9.21
C THR A 125 -3.98 7.88 10.70
N ASP A 126 -4.73 8.65 11.49
CA ASP A 126 -4.81 8.47 12.95
C ASP A 126 -5.48 7.16 13.38
N ILE A 127 -6.34 6.58 12.54
CA ILE A 127 -7.06 5.35 12.87
C ILE A 127 -6.13 4.15 13.12
N ILE A 128 -4.94 4.17 12.53
CA ILE A 128 -3.95 3.07 12.69
C ILE A 128 -3.29 3.07 14.07
N LYS A 129 -3.35 4.17 14.82
CA LYS A 129 -2.69 4.27 16.13
C LYS A 129 -3.21 3.23 17.13
N TYR A 130 -4.53 3.05 17.19
CA TYR A 130 -5.13 2.11 18.13
C TYR A 130 -4.82 0.64 17.82
N PRO A 131 -5.01 0.11 16.60
CA PRO A 131 -4.60 -1.26 16.26
C PRO A 131 -3.13 -1.53 16.52
N PHE A 132 -2.24 -0.58 16.22
CA PHE A 132 -0.81 -0.74 16.47
C PHE A 132 -0.46 -0.70 17.95
N LYS A 133 -1.21 0.04 18.79
CA LYS A 133 -1.08 -0.05 20.25
C LYS A 133 -1.40 -1.46 20.76
N ILE A 134 -2.43 -2.10 20.24
CA ILE A 134 -2.77 -3.51 20.55
C ILE A 134 -1.64 -4.44 20.13
N ILE A 135 -1.14 -4.32 18.89
CA ILE A 135 -0.03 -5.12 18.38
C ILE A 135 1.22 -5.00 19.27
N HIS A 136 1.53 -3.79 19.72
CA HIS A 136 2.69 -3.56 20.59
C HIS A 136 2.50 -4.11 22.00
N ASN A 137 1.33 -3.87 22.62
CA ASN A 137 1.11 -4.15 24.03
C ASN A 137 0.61 -5.57 24.28
N GLU A 138 -0.29 -6.09 23.44
CA GLU A 138 -0.93 -7.38 23.65
C GLU A 138 -0.23 -8.52 22.91
N LEU A 139 0.28 -8.25 21.69
CA LEU A 139 1.00 -9.26 20.91
C LEU A 139 2.51 -9.20 21.13
N GLY A 140 3.02 -8.23 21.88
CA GLY A 140 4.45 -8.08 22.18
C GLY A 140 5.33 -7.76 20.97
N ILE A 141 4.74 -7.43 19.81
CA ILE A 141 5.48 -7.11 18.58
C ILE A 141 5.91 -5.64 18.66
N LYS A 142 7.06 -5.40 19.28
CA LYS A 142 7.67 -4.07 19.43
C LYS A 142 8.22 -3.57 18.09
N ASN A 143 8.21 -2.25 17.91
CA ASN A 143 8.82 -1.54 16.76
C ASN A 143 8.16 -1.83 15.38
N CYS A 144 6.95 -2.41 15.35
CA CYS A 144 6.17 -2.58 14.13
C CYS A 144 5.33 -1.32 13.85
N ARG A 145 5.46 -0.74 12.66
CA ARG A 145 4.67 0.41 12.18
C ARG A 145 3.85 0.01 10.97
N PHE A 146 2.77 0.72 10.69
CA PHE A 146 1.96 0.49 9.48
C PHE A 146 2.80 0.56 8.20
N TYR A 147 3.78 1.45 8.15
CA TYR A 147 4.69 1.58 7.02
C TYR A 147 5.54 0.32 6.79
N ASP A 148 5.85 -0.43 7.83
CA ASP A 148 6.70 -1.62 7.73
C ASP A 148 5.99 -2.77 6.99
N LEU A 149 4.64 -2.74 6.89
CA LEU A 149 3.86 -3.65 6.04
C LEU A 149 4.24 -3.52 4.55
N ARG A 150 4.63 -2.33 4.11
CA ARG A 150 5.12 -2.09 2.74
C ARG A 150 6.47 -2.76 2.52
N GLY A 151 7.39 -2.68 3.48
CA GLY A 151 8.67 -3.38 3.44
C GLY A 151 8.50 -4.90 3.49
N SER A 152 7.59 -5.38 4.36
CA SER A 152 7.23 -6.80 4.44
C SER A 152 6.70 -7.34 3.11
N TYR A 153 5.82 -6.58 2.43
CA TYR A 153 5.35 -6.92 1.10
C TYR A 153 6.51 -7.04 0.10
N ALA A 154 7.37 -6.02 0.02
CA ALA A 154 8.53 -6.03 -0.87
C ALA A 154 9.43 -7.25 -0.64
N THR A 155 9.80 -7.49 0.61
CA THR A 155 10.63 -8.64 0.99
C THR A 155 9.98 -9.98 0.61
N GLN A 156 8.68 -10.13 0.83
CA GLN A 156 7.98 -11.39 0.55
C GLN A 156 7.93 -11.70 -0.95
N ILE A 157 7.58 -10.71 -1.79
CA ILE A 157 7.46 -10.95 -3.23
C ILE A 157 8.82 -11.13 -3.90
N LEU A 158 9.87 -10.39 -3.46
CA LEU A 158 11.25 -10.60 -3.92
C LEU A 158 11.74 -12.01 -3.58
N ARG A 159 11.46 -12.51 -2.37
CA ARG A 159 11.79 -13.89 -1.96
C ARG A 159 11.06 -14.94 -2.80
N LYS A 160 9.92 -14.61 -3.38
CA LYS A 160 9.15 -15.49 -4.26
C LYS A 160 9.57 -15.38 -5.73
N GLY A 161 10.60 -14.61 -6.03
CA GLY A 161 11.20 -14.51 -7.36
C GLY A 161 10.66 -13.37 -8.22
N ALA A 162 9.95 -12.40 -7.64
CA ALA A 162 9.57 -11.22 -8.40
C ALA A 162 10.80 -10.38 -8.76
N GLU A 163 10.80 -9.79 -9.95
CA GLU A 163 11.86 -8.92 -10.42
C GLU A 163 11.94 -7.64 -9.57
N ILE A 164 13.16 -7.23 -9.22
CA ILE A 164 13.40 -6.03 -8.37
C ILE A 164 12.79 -4.78 -8.99
N ARG A 165 12.86 -4.66 -10.31
CA ARG A 165 12.34 -3.52 -11.06
C ARG A 165 10.82 -3.42 -10.95
N ASP A 166 10.11 -4.53 -11.13
CA ASP A 166 8.65 -4.58 -11.01
C ASP A 166 8.20 -4.21 -9.59
N VAL A 167 8.93 -4.71 -8.59
CA VAL A 167 8.67 -4.36 -7.19
C VAL A 167 8.91 -2.87 -6.93
N ALA A 168 9.98 -2.29 -7.49
CA ALA A 168 10.28 -0.86 -7.37
C ALA A 168 9.15 -0.02 -8.00
N ASP A 169 8.66 -0.40 -9.16
CA ASP A 169 7.57 0.28 -9.87
C ASP A 169 6.25 0.19 -9.10
N ILE A 170 5.86 -1.00 -8.62
CA ILE A 170 4.67 -1.19 -7.77
C ILE A 170 4.75 -0.33 -6.50
N LEU A 171 5.94 -0.24 -5.91
CA LEU A 171 6.16 0.58 -4.72
C LEU A 171 6.24 2.08 -5.04
N GLY A 172 6.56 2.47 -6.27
CA GLY A 172 6.83 3.85 -6.68
C GLY A 172 8.13 4.36 -6.05
N HIS A 173 9.19 3.58 -6.17
CA HIS A 173 10.54 3.99 -5.87
C HIS A 173 11.17 4.62 -7.10
N SER A 174 11.68 5.84 -6.98
CA SER A 174 12.40 6.52 -8.06
C SER A 174 13.80 5.96 -8.30
N ARG A 175 14.31 5.17 -7.36
CA ARG A 175 15.62 4.51 -7.43
C ARG A 175 15.47 3.05 -7.06
N ILE A 176 16.03 2.17 -7.88
CA ILE A 176 15.98 0.71 -7.70
C ILE A 176 16.72 0.30 -6.42
N GLU A 177 17.81 0.99 -6.07
CA GLU A 177 18.61 0.72 -4.87
C GLU A 177 17.77 0.76 -3.59
N THR A 178 16.69 1.57 -3.58
CA THR A 178 15.75 1.58 -2.44
C THR A 178 15.04 0.24 -2.27
N THR A 179 14.78 -0.48 -3.37
CA THR A 179 14.16 -1.81 -3.35
C THR A 179 15.18 -2.89 -3.08
N GLU A 180 16.41 -2.76 -3.59
CA GLU A 180 17.53 -3.67 -3.35
C GLU A 180 17.84 -3.79 -1.85
N ASN A 181 17.74 -2.70 -1.09
CA ASN A 181 17.94 -2.72 0.35
C ASN A 181 17.00 -3.68 1.09
N TYR A 182 15.78 -3.89 0.60
CA TYR A 182 14.86 -4.91 1.15
C TYR A 182 15.32 -6.34 0.82
N TYR A 183 15.98 -6.53 -0.32
CA TYR A 183 16.55 -7.81 -0.72
C TYR A 183 17.82 -8.12 0.09
N ILE A 184 18.70 -7.16 0.26
CA ILE A 184 19.97 -7.30 0.99
C ILE A 184 19.71 -7.57 2.48
N ALA A 185 18.75 -6.87 3.10
CA ALA A 185 18.39 -7.08 4.51
C ALA A 185 17.87 -8.50 4.81
N SER A 186 17.46 -9.25 3.78
CA SER A 186 17.02 -10.64 3.90
C SER A 186 18.17 -11.66 3.72
N SER A 187 19.39 -11.22 3.47
CA SER A 187 20.45 -11.96 2.76
C SER A 187 21.10 -13.09 3.55
N GLU A 188 21.12 -13.09 4.88
CA GLU A 188 21.78 -14.17 5.62
C GLU A 188 21.03 -15.50 5.54
N LYS A 189 19.70 -15.45 5.67
CA LYS A 189 18.83 -16.63 5.48
C LYS A 189 18.85 -17.08 4.01
N THR A 190 18.80 -16.14 3.09
CA THR A 190 18.82 -16.38 1.64
C THR A 190 20.18 -16.96 1.18
N ARG A 191 21.31 -16.55 1.78
CA ARG A 191 22.62 -17.16 1.53
C ARG A 191 22.66 -18.63 1.96
N LYS A 192 22.09 -18.97 3.12
CA LYS A 192 21.96 -20.37 3.57
C LYS A 192 21.06 -21.17 2.64
N GLU A 193 19.93 -20.58 2.18
CA GLU A 193 19.02 -21.22 1.22
C GLU A 193 19.69 -21.42 -0.16
N ALA A 194 20.46 -20.43 -0.64
CA ALA A 194 21.25 -20.57 -1.87
C ALA A 194 22.31 -21.66 -1.77
N ASN A 195 22.97 -21.78 -0.63
CA ASN A 195 23.92 -22.85 -0.37
C ASN A 195 23.26 -24.23 -0.37
N ASN A 196 22.03 -24.33 0.18
CA ASN A 196 21.25 -25.59 0.13
C ASN A 196 20.78 -25.93 -1.29
N ILE A 197 20.53 -24.92 -2.15
CA ILE A 197 20.22 -25.14 -3.57
C ILE A 197 21.45 -25.65 -4.29
N LEU A 198 22.62 -25.03 -4.06
CA LEU A 198 23.89 -25.48 -4.59
C LEU A 198 24.18 -26.93 -4.19
N GLU A 199 23.99 -27.26 -2.92
CA GLU A 199 24.18 -28.62 -2.41
C GLU A 199 23.29 -29.65 -3.16
N LYS A 200 22.02 -29.30 -3.42
CA LYS A 200 21.12 -30.16 -4.22
C LYS A 200 21.60 -30.33 -5.66
N VAL A 201 22.17 -29.29 -6.26
CA VAL A 201 22.74 -29.36 -7.61
C VAL A 201 23.99 -30.23 -7.61
N VAL A 202 24.88 -30.06 -6.61
CA VAL A 202 26.10 -30.88 -6.47
C VAL A 202 25.79 -32.35 -6.21
N GLN A 203 24.72 -32.64 -5.50
CA GLN A 203 24.24 -34.00 -5.22
C GLN A 203 23.45 -34.60 -6.38
N SER A 204 23.18 -33.84 -7.46
CA SER A 204 22.47 -34.38 -8.62
C SER A 204 23.27 -35.53 -9.27
N ASP A 205 22.56 -36.52 -9.80
CA ASP A 205 23.16 -37.75 -10.37
C ASP A 205 24.20 -37.50 -11.46
N ILE A 206 24.15 -36.34 -12.13
CA ILE A 206 25.12 -35.94 -13.17
C ILE A 206 26.50 -35.73 -12.57
N ILE A 207 26.58 -34.99 -11.46
CA ILE A 207 27.89 -34.67 -10.79
C ILE A 207 28.39 -35.92 -10.09
N ARG A 208 27.53 -36.70 -9.45
CA ARG A 208 27.94 -38.01 -8.88
C ARG A 208 28.55 -38.96 -9.93
N LYS A 209 28.03 -38.95 -11.15
CA LYS A 209 28.54 -39.75 -12.24
C LYS A 209 29.92 -39.29 -12.68
N ILE A 210 30.11 -37.99 -12.88
CA ILE A 210 31.40 -37.39 -13.26
C ILE A 210 32.47 -37.63 -12.15
N THR A 211 32.13 -37.48 -10.90
CA THR A 211 33.03 -37.68 -9.78
C THR A 211 33.45 -39.15 -9.63
N LYS A 212 32.51 -40.09 -9.82
CA LYS A 212 32.84 -41.54 -9.84
C LYS A 212 33.76 -41.92 -10.97
N ASP A 213 33.57 -41.35 -12.15
CA ASP A 213 34.40 -41.64 -13.33
C ASP A 213 35.83 -41.05 -13.19
N TYR A 214 36.01 -40.02 -12.40
CA TYR A 214 37.32 -39.44 -12.06
C TYR A 214 38.08 -40.24 -11.00
N ILE A 215 37.37 -40.69 -9.95
CA ILE A 215 38.00 -41.44 -8.83
C ILE A 215 38.35 -42.88 -9.26
N ASN A 216 37.66 -43.43 -10.21
CA ASN A 216 37.97 -44.80 -10.71
C ASN A 216 39.04 -44.81 -11.83
N LYS A 217 39.66 -43.69 -12.17
CA LYS A 217 40.75 -43.56 -13.14
C LYS A 217 42.12 -43.37 -12.52
N GLU A 218 42.22 -43.26 -11.19
CA GLU A 218 43.44 -43.41 -10.41
C GLU A 218 43.56 -44.80 -9.80
#